data_8b709d8ca3f3e3d36197f30f210e4a14
#
_entry.id   8b709d8ca3f3e3d36197f30f210e4a14
#
_cell.length_a   1.000
_cell.length_b   1.000
_cell.length_c   1.000
_cell.angle_alpha   90.00
_cell.angle_beta   90.00
_cell.angle_gamma   90.00
#
_symmetry.space_group_name_H-M   'P 1'
#
loop_
_entity.id
_entity.type
_entity.pdbx_description
1 polymer ?
#
loop_
_entity_poly.entity_id
_entity_poly.type
_entity_poly.pdbx_seq_one_letter_code
_entity_poly.pdbx_strand_id
1 'polypeptide(L)'
;MKRIGFFLLAATLLSTSCDDLIKDEEAPVIDMSAVDAFPVNCAEVKRGESFTFRAVFTDNQELGSYSITLHHNFDHHTHSTSGTECEMDPIKKAVNPFLKVSEYSIAPGSTRSIATVEIQLPSDIDTGDYHFMVRLTDQAGWQSFKGISIKIVE
;
A
#
# COMPACT_ATOMS: atom_id res chain seq x y z
N MET A 1 17.11 -80.98 11.75
CA MET A 1 17.50 -80.04 10.76
C MET A 1 16.59 -78.81 10.90
N LYS A 2 17.04 -77.72 11.57
CA LYS A 2 16.27 -76.51 11.80
C LYS A 2 16.67 -75.47 10.73
N ARG A 3 15.69 -75.04 9.91
CA ARG A 3 15.89 -73.99 8.93
C ARG A 3 15.57 -72.62 9.61
N ILE A 4 16.59 -71.81 9.74
CA ILE A 4 16.47 -70.42 10.21
C ILE A 4 16.14 -69.53 9.01
N GLY A 5 14.92 -68.98 9.00
CA GLY A 5 14.50 -68.02 8.00
C GLY A 5 15.03 -66.63 8.37
N PHE A 6 15.81 -66.04 7.49
CA PHE A 6 16.35 -64.67 7.62
C PHE A 6 15.32 -63.70 7.05
N PHE A 7 14.64 -62.93 7.92
CA PHE A 7 13.74 -61.86 7.50
C PHE A 7 14.58 -60.59 7.26
N LEU A 8 14.69 -60.23 5.99
CA LEU A 8 15.32 -58.95 5.58
C LEU A 8 14.26 -57.84 5.78
N LEU A 9 14.45 -57.00 6.77
CA LEU A 9 13.64 -55.81 7.01
C LEU A 9 14.15 -54.69 6.12
N ALA A 10 13.47 -54.42 5.00
CA ALA A 10 13.75 -53.29 4.14
C ALA A 10 13.28 -51.98 4.80
N ALA A 11 14.21 -51.20 5.35
CA ALA A 11 13.92 -49.87 5.84
C ALA A 11 13.79 -48.90 4.64
N THR A 12 12.58 -48.53 4.28
CA THR A 12 12.32 -47.42 3.34
C THR A 12 12.62 -46.08 4.00
N LEU A 13 13.72 -45.45 3.64
CA LEU A 13 14.03 -44.07 3.97
C LEU A 13 13.07 -43.14 3.20
N LEU A 14 12.07 -42.58 3.89
CA LEU A 14 11.27 -41.47 3.43
C LEU A 14 12.15 -40.23 3.51
N SER A 15 12.75 -39.83 2.39
CA SER A 15 13.35 -38.52 2.23
C SER A 15 12.25 -37.48 2.17
N THR A 16 11.96 -36.80 3.29
CA THR A 16 11.19 -35.55 3.27
C THR A 16 12.07 -34.51 2.58
N SER A 17 11.79 -34.23 1.32
CA SER A 17 12.29 -33.02 0.66
C SER A 17 11.63 -31.83 1.37
N CYS A 18 12.37 -31.08 2.17
CA CYS A 18 12.02 -29.72 2.46
C CYS A 18 12.22 -28.97 1.14
N ASP A 19 11.14 -28.59 0.46
CA ASP A 19 11.19 -27.51 -0.49
C ASP A 19 11.71 -26.30 0.28
N ASP A 20 12.89 -25.79 -0.07
CA ASP A 20 13.36 -24.48 0.36
C ASP A 20 12.41 -23.46 -0.27
N LEU A 21 11.32 -23.13 0.43
CA LEU A 21 10.47 -22.01 0.07
C LEU A 21 11.37 -20.77 0.04
N ILE A 22 11.51 -20.17 -1.12
CA ILE A 22 12.24 -18.90 -1.26
C ILE A 22 11.54 -17.91 -0.36
N LYS A 23 12.21 -17.59 0.77
CA LYS A 23 11.66 -16.65 1.75
C LYS A 23 11.73 -15.25 1.15
N ASP A 24 10.60 -14.57 1.13
CA ASP A 24 10.56 -13.17 0.77
C ASP A 24 11.13 -12.31 1.91
N GLU A 25 12.11 -11.48 1.60
CA GLU A 25 12.79 -10.59 2.56
C GLU A 25 12.80 -9.13 2.07
N GLU A 26 12.09 -8.83 0.99
CA GLU A 26 12.02 -7.51 0.39
C GLU A 26 10.62 -6.92 0.56
N ALA A 27 10.56 -5.62 0.86
CA ALA A 27 9.29 -4.93 0.93
C ALA A 27 8.83 -4.49 -0.47
N PRO A 28 7.52 -4.48 -0.75
CA PRO A 28 6.98 -4.03 -2.02
C PRO A 28 7.25 -2.54 -2.28
N VAL A 29 7.24 -2.11 -3.52
CA VAL A 29 7.57 -0.73 -3.93
C VAL A 29 6.32 0.01 -4.41
N ILE A 30 6.12 1.23 -3.88
CA ILE A 30 5.12 2.20 -4.35
C ILE A 30 5.82 3.21 -5.25
N ASP A 31 5.63 3.12 -6.55
CA ASP A 31 6.20 4.05 -7.53
C ASP A 31 5.17 5.13 -7.92
N MET A 32 5.49 6.38 -7.56
CA MET A 32 4.74 7.59 -7.89
C MET A 32 5.49 8.45 -8.92
N SER A 33 6.50 7.92 -9.60
CA SER A 33 7.29 8.65 -10.60
C SER A 33 6.73 8.55 -12.03
N ALA A 34 5.75 7.68 -12.26
CA ALA A 34 5.09 7.57 -13.57
C ALA A 34 4.45 8.91 -13.97
N VAL A 35 4.47 9.21 -15.26
CA VAL A 35 3.97 10.51 -15.80
C VAL A 35 2.52 10.83 -15.41
N ASP A 36 1.72 9.78 -15.22
CA ASP A 36 0.31 9.86 -14.87
C ASP A 36 0.01 9.50 -13.39
N ALA A 37 1.05 9.40 -12.55
CA ALA A 37 0.89 9.18 -11.12
C ALA A 37 0.27 10.41 -10.44
N PHE A 38 -0.75 10.20 -9.60
CA PHE A 38 -1.46 11.27 -8.89
C PHE A 38 -2.06 10.71 -7.57
N PRO A 39 -2.17 11.54 -6.50
CA PRO A 39 -1.69 12.91 -6.39
C PRO A 39 -0.16 12.99 -6.30
N VAL A 40 0.40 14.07 -6.80
CA VAL A 40 1.79 14.44 -6.53
C VAL A 40 1.88 15.28 -5.25
N ASN A 41 3.06 15.34 -4.64
CA ASN A 41 3.24 16.16 -3.45
C ASN A 41 2.90 17.64 -3.73
N CYS A 42 2.17 18.29 -2.82
CA CYS A 42 1.61 19.63 -2.92
C CYS A 42 0.53 19.81 -4.02
N ALA A 43 -0.08 18.72 -4.49
CA ALA A 43 -1.20 18.82 -5.42
C ALA A 43 -2.41 19.48 -4.77
N GLU A 44 -3.11 20.32 -5.54
CA GLU A 44 -4.41 20.88 -5.17
C GLU A 44 -5.53 20.05 -5.81
N VAL A 45 -6.57 19.76 -5.04
CA VAL A 45 -7.79 19.09 -5.49
C VAL A 45 -9.00 19.87 -5.00
N LYS A 46 -10.10 19.87 -5.76
CA LYS A 46 -11.28 20.68 -5.43
C LYS A 46 -12.33 19.86 -4.68
N ARG A 47 -12.88 20.43 -3.62
CA ARG A 47 -14.05 19.83 -2.97
C ARG A 47 -15.26 19.83 -3.94
N GLY A 48 -16.10 18.82 -3.83
CA GLY A 48 -17.22 18.61 -4.75
C GLY A 48 -16.84 17.95 -6.08
N GLU A 49 -15.56 17.81 -6.38
CA GLU A 49 -15.04 17.13 -7.56
C GLU A 49 -14.44 15.76 -7.22
N SER A 50 -14.17 14.96 -8.24
CA SER A 50 -13.39 13.72 -8.09
C SER A 50 -12.01 13.87 -8.68
N PHE A 51 -11.05 13.10 -8.15
CA PHE A 51 -9.75 12.92 -8.78
C PHE A 51 -9.40 11.42 -8.81
N THR A 52 -8.52 11.05 -9.73
CA THR A 52 -8.09 9.66 -9.87
C THR A 52 -6.73 9.46 -9.21
N PHE A 53 -6.68 8.66 -8.13
CA PHE A 53 -5.42 8.12 -7.64
C PHE A 53 -4.85 7.15 -8.65
N ARG A 54 -3.55 7.30 -8.94
CA ARG A 54 -2.83 6.37 -9.79
C ARG A 54 -1.39 6.18 -9.31
N ALA A 55 -0.97 4.93 -9.16
CA ALA A 55 0.39 4.52 -8.79
C ALA A 55 0.75 3.18 -9.44
N VAL A 56 2.03 2.90 -9.54
CA VAL A 56 2.54 1.58 -9.94
C VAL A 56 3.09 0.88 -8.70
N PHE A 57 2.66 -0.35 -8.49
CA PHE A 57 3.13 -1.22 -7.42
C PHE A 57 3.96 -2.35 -8.00
N THR A 58 5.08 -2.67 -7.38
CA THR A 58 5.93 -3.80 -7.76
C THR A 58 6.43 -4.54 -6.53
N ASP A 59 6.69 -5.82 -6.72
CA ASP A 59 7.24 -6.71 -5.72
C ASP A 59 8.11 -7.78 -6.38
N ASN A 60 9.08 -8.33 -5.64
CA ASN A 60 9.98 -9.37 -6.14
C ASN A 60 9.30 -10.75 -6.23
N GLN A 61 8.24 -11.01 -5.43
CA GLN A 61 7.53 -12.29 -5.40
C GLN A 61 6.04 -12.12 -5.68
N GLU A 62 5.26 -11.52 -4.78
CA GLU A 62 3.82 -11.39 -4.94
C GLU A 62 3.23 -10.25 -4.13
N LEU A 63 2.53 -9.34 -4.80
CA LEU A 63 1.73 -8.29 -4.19
C LEU A 63 0.48 -8.85 -3.51
N GLY A 64 0.09 -8.28 -2.37
CA GLY A 64 -1.10 -8.70 -1.62
C GLY A 64 -2.26 -7.71 -1.72
N SER A 65 -2.13 -6.58 -1.07
CA SER A 65 -3.19 -5.56 -0.99
C SER A 65 -2.62 -4.16 -0.77
N TYR A 66 -3.45 -3.15 -0.98
CA TYR A 66 -3.10 -1.79 -0.59
C TYR A 66 -4.28 -1.08 0.06
N SER A 67 -3.97 -0.08 0.89
CA SER A 67 -4.97 0.81 1.45
C SER A 67 -4.66 2.26 1.15
N ILE A 68 -5.71 3.07 1.04
CA ILE A 68 -5.67 4.52 0.90
C ILE A 68 -6.32 5.13 2.12
N THR A 69 -5.62 6.07 2.76
CA THR A 69 -6.17 6.91 3.81
C THR A 69 -5.99 8.36 3.43
N LEU A 70 -7.07 9.13 3.46
CA LEU A 70 -7.08 10.57 3.28
C LEU A 70 -7.67 11.21 4.52
N HIS A 71 -6.90 12.09 5.19
CA HIS A 71 -7.32 12.78 6.41
C HIS A 71 -6.70 14.18 6.50
N HIS A 72 -7.34 15.07 7.27
CA HIS A 72 -6.89 16.45 7.42
C HIS A 72 -5.55 16.56 8.17
N ASN A 73 -4.80 17.63 7.86
CA ASN A 73 -3.54 18.00 8.51
C ASN A 73 -3.60 19.44 9.06
N PHE A 74 -4.72 19.84 9.65
CA PHE A 74 -4.95 21.21 10.08
C PHE A 74 -4.18 21.60 11.34
N ASP A 75 -3.57 20.66 12.02
CA ASP A 75 -2.69 20.82 13.19
C ASP A 75 -1.21 20.59 12.86
N HIS A 76 -0.88 20.40 11.58
CA HIS A 76 0.47 20.20 11.05
C HIS A 76 1.20 18.98 11.62
N HIS A 77 0.47 17.89 11.91
CA HIS A 77 1.11 16.63 12.26
C HIS A 77 1.84 16.00 11.05
N THR A 78 2.85 15.17 11.30
CA THR A 78 3.77 14.72 10.26
C THR A 78 3.47 13.32 9.76
N HIS A 79 3.09 13.17 8.47
CA HIS A 79 2.95 11.89 7.78
C HIS A 79 3.53 11.91 6.36
N SER A 80 4.09 13.02 5.91
CA SER A 80 4.72 13.08 4.59
C SER A 80 5.99 12.22 4.55
N THR A 81 6.15 11.44 3.47
CA THR A 81 7.39 10.74 3.13
C THR A 81 8.20 11.49 2.06
N SER A 82 7.73 12.67 1.64
CA SER A 82 8.43 13.54 0.70
C SER A 82 9.50 14.35 1.40
N GLY A 83 10.65 14.53 0.76
CA GLY A 83 11.68 15.48 1.22
C GLY A 83 11.39 16.94 0.88
N THR A 84 10.28 17.22 0.17
CA THR A 84 9.85 18.58 -0.18
C THR A 84 8.69 18.99 0.71
N GLU A 85 8.84 20.10 1.43
CA GLU A 85 7.76 20.69 2.22
C GLU A 85 6.80 21.47 1.31
N CYS A 86 5.49 21.37 1.62
CA CYS A 86 4.45 22.14 0.96
C CYS A 86 4.13 23.39 1.80
N GLU A 87 3.69 24.45 1.14
CA GLU A 87 3.13 25.61 1.84
C GLU A 87 1.82 25.21 2.51
N MET A 88 1.78 25.33 3.84
CA MET A 88 0.61 24.98 4.65
C MET A 88 -0.20 26.21 5.03
N ASP A 89 -1.52 26.02 5.14
CA ASP A 89 -2.43 27.02 5.68
C ASP A 89 -2.19 27.21 7.19
N PRO A 90 -2.58 28.34 7.79
CA PRO A 90 -2.53 28.48 9.24
C PRO A 90 -3.28 27.37 9.97
N ILE A 91 -2.74 26.91 11.11
CA ILE A 91 -3.37 25.90 11.96
C ILE A 91 -4.82 26.32 12.26
N LYS A 92 -5.74 25.39 12.12
CA LYS A 92 -7.15 25.59 12.38
C LYS A 92 -7.83 24.37 13.00
N LYS A 93 -8.97 24.60 13.63
CA LYS A 93 -9.80 23.52 14.15
C LYS A 93 -10.64 22.93 13.00
N ALA A 94 -10.65 21.60 12.92
CA ALA A 94 -11.54 20.88 12.02
C ALA A 94 -13.01 21.06 12.44
N VAL A 95 -13.90 21.29 11.47
CA VAL A 95 -15.36 21.42 11.63
C VAL A 95 -16.06 20.27 10.94
N ASN A 96 -15.79 20.05 9.66
CA ASN A 96 -16.30 18.94 8.85
C ASN A 96 -15.16 18.35 7.98
N PRO A 97 -14.11 17.77 8.59
CA PRO A 97 -12.96 17.27 7.85
C PRO A 97 -13.31 15.99 7.09
N PHE A 98 -12.74 15.84 5.91
CA PHE A 98 -12.89 14.61 5.15
C PHE A 98 -11.97 13.51 5.71
N LEU A 99 -12.54 12.34 5.92
CA LEU A 99 -11.82 11.10 6.23
C LEU A 99 -12.26 10.01 5.28
N LYS A 100 -11.31 9.43 4.56
CA LYS A 100 -11.52 8.23 3.74
C LYS A 100 -10.51 7.18 4.13
N VAL A 101 -10.99 5.96 4.35
CA VAL A 101 -10.18 4.75 4.50
C VAL A 101 -10.75 3.71 3.56
N SER A 102 -9.92 3.17 2.69
CA SER A 102 -10.34 2.14 1.72
C SER A 102 -9.24 1.11 1.53
N GLU A 103 -9.63 -0.15 1.37
CA GLU A 103 -8.71 -1.27 1.14
C GLU A 103 -9.05 -1.94 -0.19
N TYR A 104 -8.01 -2.42 -0.87
CA TYR A 104 -8.09 -3.01 -2.20
C TYR A 104 -7.19 -4.24 -2.26
N SER A 105 -7.73 -5.35 -2.74
CA SER A 105 -6.95 -6.54 -3.03
C SER A 105 -6.28 -6.43 -4.39
N ILE A 106 -5.09 -6.99 -4.51
CA ILE A 106 -4.38 -7.16 -5.78
C ILE A 106 -4.60 -8.60 -6.26
N ALA A 107 -4.65 -8.80 -7.56
CA ALA A 107 -4.86 -10.12 -8.12
C ALA A 107 -3.73 -11.08 -7.70
N PRO A 108 -4.04 -12.30 -7.21
CA PRO A 108 -3.03 -13.27 -6.81
C PRO A 108 -2.01 -13.56 -7.91
N GLY A 109 -0.76 -13.81 -7.53
CA GLY A 109 0.36 -14.08 -8.44
C GLY A 109 0.92 -12.83 -9.14
N SER A 110 0.45 -11.63 -8.78
CA SER A 110 0.92 -10.39 -9.41
C SER A 110 2.19 -9.88 -8.74
N THR A 111 3.25 -9.70 -9.52
CA THR A 111 4.48 -8.98 -9.10
C THR A 111 4.46 -7.50 -9.50
N ARG A 112 3.45 -7.09 -10.28
CA ARG A 112 3.24 -5.71 -10.71
C ARG A 112 1.75 -5.42 -10.84
N SER A 113 1.32 -4.26 -10.32
CA SER A 113 -0.05 -3.78 -10.44
C SER A 113 -0.07 -2.27 -10.67
N ILE A 114 -1.08 -1.79 -11.39
CA ILE A 114 -1.35 -0.37 -11.53
C ILE A 114 -2.62 -0.08 -10.75
N ALA A 115 -2.49 0.62 -9.64
CA ALA A 115 -3.63 1.13 -8.92
C ALA A 115 -4.27 2.28 -9.69
N THR A 116 -5.60 2.25 -9.83
CA THR A 116 -6.38 3.34 -10.40
C THR A 116 -7.69 3.40 -9.63
N VAL A 117 -7.87 4.45 -8.82
CA VAL A 117 -9.02 4.62 -7.94
C VAL A 117 -9.58 6.03 -8.07
N GLU A 118 -10.85 6.14 -8.41
CA GLU A 118 -11.57 7.42 -8.35
C GLU A 118 -11.93 7.77 -6.90
N ILE A 119 -11.58 8.97 -6.49
CA ILE A 119 -11.85 9.51 -5.16
C ILE A 119 -12.75 10.73 -5.31
N GLN A 120 -14.01 10.57 -4.91
CA GLN A 120 -14.98 11.64 -4.85
C GLN A 120 -14.83 12.42 -3.55
N LEU A 121 -14.67 13.73 -3.66
CA LEU A 121 -14.67 14.66 -2.52
C LEU A 121 -16.07 15.27 -2.35
N PRO A 122 -16.69 15.20 -1.15
CA PRO A 122 -17.93 15.93 -0.88
C PRO A 122 -17.73 17.44 -1.01
N SER A 123 -18.80 18.17 -1.34
CA SER A 123 -18.76 19.63 -1.52
C SER A 123 -18.79 20.43 -0.22
N ASP A 124 -19.16 19.79 0.90
CA ASP A 124 -19.38 20.41 2.21
C ASP A 124 -18.24 20.18 3.21
N ILE A 125 -17.12 19.56 2.76
CA ILE A 125 -15.96 19.30 3.62
C ILE A 125 -15.11 20.55 3.82
N ASP A 126 -14.33 20.54 4.90
CA ASP A 126 -13.34 21.59 5.16
C ASP A 126 -12.27 21.58 4.08
N THR A 127 -11.94 22.75 3.53
CA THR A 127 -10.75 22.94 2.67
C THR A 127 -9.49 23.02 3.51
N GLY A 128 -8.29 23.01 2.91
CA GLY A 128 -6.98 23.15 3.54
C GLY A 128 -6.08 21.94 3.37
N ASP A 129 -5.16 21.73 4.32
CA ASP A 129 -4.11 20.74 4.20
C ASP A 129 -4.58 19.34 4.60
N TYR A 130 -4.24 18.37 3.77
CA TYR A 130 -4.58 16.96 3.97
C TYR A 130 -3.37 16.06 3.71
N HIS A 131 -3.36 14.90 4.37
CA HIS A 131 -2.47 13.80 4.04
C HIS A 131 -3.19 12.73 3.22
N PHE A 132 -2.57 12.36 2.09
CA PHE A 132 -2.92 11.22 1.28
C PHE A 132 -1.91 10.11 1.51
N MET A 133 -2.33 9.05 2.16
CA MET A 133 -1.46 7.95 2.57
C MET A 133 -1.79 6.69 1.78
N VAL A 134 -0.75 6.05 1.25
CA VAL A 134 -0.85 4.72 0.64
C VAL A 134 0.00 3.75 1.46
N ARG A 135 -0.60 2.63 1.84
CA ARG A 135 0.11 1.48 2.41
C ARG A 135 -0.04 0.31 1.46
N LEU A 136 1.05 -0.29 1.06
CA LEU A 136 1.12 -1.47 0.21
C LEU A 136 1.65 -2.64 1.03
N THR A 137 1.00 -3.79 0.93
CA THR A 137 1.38 -5.03 1.62
C THR A 137 1.51 -6.14 0.59
N ASP A 138 2.59 -6.91 0.65
CA ASP A 138 2.78 -8.11 -0.16
C ASP A 138 2.15 -9.36 0.48
N GLN A 139 2.29 -10.52 -0.14
CA GLN A 139 1.76 -11.78 0.40
C GLN A 139 2.61 -12.33 1.57
N ALA A 140 3.87 -11.94 1.69
CA ALA A 140 4.74 -12.31 2.81
C ALA A 140 4.46 -11.46 4.06
N GLY A 141 3.74 -10.33 3.94
CA GLY A 141 3.37 -9.41 5.01
C GLY A 141 4.31 -8.22 5.16
N TRP A 142 5.27 -8.02 4.25
CA TRP A 142 6.06 -6.80 4.21
C TRP A 142 5.23 -5.62 3.75
N GLN A 143 5.59 -4.44 4.21
CA GLN A 143 4.82 -3.22 3.95
C GLN A 143 5.70 -2.06 3.53
N SER A 144 5.16 -1.27 2.60
CA SER A 144 5.69 0.03 2.23
C SER A 144 4.63 1.11 2.40
N PHE A 145 5.08 2.33 2.69
CA PHE A 145 4.23 3.48 2.94
C PHE A 145 4.64 4.65 2.06
N LYS A 146 3.65 5.37 1.55
CA LYS A 146 3.83 6.63 0.85
C LYS A 146 2.85 7.66 1.40
N GLY A 147 3.41 8.71 2.02
CA GLY A 147 2.65 9.87 2.50
C GLY A 147 2.87 11.05 1.56
N ILE A 148 1.79 11.63 1.08
CA ILE A 148 1.75 12.76 0.14
C ILE A 148 0.92 13.87 0.79
N SER A 149 1.48 15.08 0.82
CA SER A 149 0.74 16.26 1.25
C SER A 149 -0.07 16.79 0.06
N ILE A 150 -1.35 17.03 0.26
CA ILE A 150 -2.24 17.65 -0.73
C ILE A 150 -3.02 18.78 -0.09
N LYS A 151 -3.59 19.67 -0.90
CA LYS A 151 -4.50 20.72 -0.44
C LYS A 151 -5.88 20.52 -1.07
N ILE A 152 -6.93 20.50 -0.25
CA ILE A 152 -8.30 20.57 -0.74
C ILE A 152 -8.70 22.05 -0.81
N VAL A 153 -9.08 22.51 -2.00
CA VAL A 153 -9.48 23.90 -2.30
C VAL A 153 -10.97 24.00 -2.66
N GLU A 154 -11.48 25.23 -2.83
CA GLU A 154 -12.87 25.50 -3.24
C GLU A 154 -13.15 24.99 -4.67
#